data_9d30ea735e3145856874621389b66896
#
_entry.id   9d30ea735e3145856874621389b66896
#
_cell.length_a   1.000
_cell.length_b   1.000
_cell.length_c   1.000
_cell.angle_alpha   90.00
_cell.angle_beta   90.00
_cell.angle_gamma   90.00
#
_symmetry.space_group_name_H-M   'P 1'
#
loop_
_entity.id
_entity.type
_entity.pdbx_description
1 polymer ?
#
loop_
_entity_poly.entity_id
_entity_poly.type
_entity_poly.pdbx_seq_one_letter_code
_entity_poly.pdbx_strand_id
1 'polypeptide(L)'
;FASQDFNAAEIVFYRGLVSMALLIWLARRSGVTLTTQYSREHAWRSFVGVISMGAWFYAIGHLPLATATTLNSMSSIWMAVFLIAQGLWMRHTLRKSYAAEPETRRAIPPFPWGLVSTVVAGFVGVLLVLRPTSAPASEWVAALGGLFGGMFAAMAYMQVTTLSRLGEPETRVVFYFSVGSAVAGGITMLFTGISPFPGWSALWLVPVGVLAAVAQVCMTKAYASAGSKTNTLVVANLQYSGIVFAALLSLVLFGESIPLIGWLGIVLIVASGAAATALRSRG
;
A
#
# COMPACT_ATOMS: atom_id res chain seq x y z
N PHE A 1 5.12 4.59 -20.52
CA PHE A 1 5.51 3.82 -21.72
C PHE A 1 4.56 2.62 -21.90
N ALA A 2 4.57 1.59 -21.02
CA ALA A 2 3.74 0.39 -21.21
C ALA A 2 2.22 0.68 -21.36
N SER A 3 1.70 1.71 -20.71
CA SER A 3 0.29 2.11 -20.79
C SER A 3 -0.14 2.72 -22.14
N GLN A 4 0.79 2.95 -23.06
CA GLN A 4 0.47 3.39 -24.42
C GLN A 4 0.02 2.23 -25.29
N ASP A 5 0.56 1.03 -25.04
CA ASP A 5 0.38 -0.15 -25.89
C ASP A 5 -0.50 -1.23 -25.22
N PHE A 6 -0.62 -1.22 -23.89
CA PHE A 6 -1.32 -2.23 -23.11
C PHE A 6 -2.43 -1.63 -22.25
N ASN A 7 -3.55 -2.33 -22.15
CA ASN A 7 -4.59 -1.95 -21.21
C ASN A 7 -4.19 -2.29 -19.75
N ALA A 8 -4.91 -1.71 -18.79
CA ALA A 8 -4.58 -1.87 -17.37
C ALA A 8 -4.63 -3.36 -16.91
N ALA A 9 -5.54 -4.17 -17.45
CA ALA A 9 -5.66 -5.58 -17.11
C ALA A 9 -4.42 -6.39 -17.58
N GLU A 10 -3.95 -6.10 -18.78
CA GLU A 10 -2.74 -6.70 -19.34
C GLU A 10 -1.50 -6.34 -18.52
N ILE A 11 -1.34 -5.06 -18.16
CA ILE A 11 -0.23 -4.62 -17.33
C ILE A 11 -0.26 -5.36 -15.98
N VAL A 12 -1.43 -5.50 -15.35
CA VAL A 12 -1.58 -6.25 -14.09
C VAL A 12 -1.22 -7.71 -14.26
N PHE A 13 -1.69 -8.34 -15.33
CA PHE A 13 -1.42 -9.74 -15.64
C PHE A 13 0.07 -9.99 -15.85
N TYR A 14 0.68 -9.31 -16.82
CA TYR A 14 2.10 -9.50 -17.16
C TYR A 14 3.03 -9.10 -16.02
N ARG A 15 2.72 -8.01 -15.30
CA ARG A 15 3.44 -7.65 -14.08
C ARG A 15 3.39 -8.77 -13.05
N GLY A 16 2.22 -9.40 -12.87
CA GLY A 16 2.04 -10.56 -12.00
C GLY A 16 2.94 -11.72 -12.40
N LEU A 17 2.96 -12.08 -13.69
CA LEU A 17 3.77 -13.18 -14.22
C LEU A 17 5.28 -12.92 -14.07
N VAL A 18 5.75 -11.71 -14.42
CA VAL A 18 7.16 -11.34 -14.27
C VAL A 18 7.58 -11.36 -12.79
N SER A 19 6.72 -10.82 -11.91
CA SER A 19 6.94 -10.86 -10.47
C SER A 19 7.01 -12.30 -9.95
N MET A 20 6.11 -13.19 -10.40
CA MET A 20 6.14 -14.62 -10.04
C MET A 20 7.46 -15.27 -10.46
N ALA A 21 7.90 -15.06 -11.70
CA ALA A 21 9.15 -15.64 -12.21
C ALA A 21 10.35 -15.19 -11.36
N LEU A 22 10.45 -13.89 -11.07
CA LEU A 22 11.49 -13.34 -10.21
C LEU A 22 11.45 -13.92 -8.79
N LEU A 23 10.25 -14.04 -8.21
CA LEU A 23 10.09 -14.54 -6.84
C LEU A 23 10.35 -16.05 -6.73
N ILE A 24 10.03 -16.84 -7.76
CA ILE A 24 10.43 -18.26 -7.85
C ILE A 24 11.95 -18.37 -7.87
N TRP A 25 12.62 -17.55 -8.69
CA TRP A 25 14.08 -17.52 -8.76
C TRP A 25 14.68 -17.13 -7.41
N LEU A 26 14.16 -16.06 -6.77
CA LEU A 26 14.61 -15.59 -5.45
C LEU A 26 14.40 -16.66 -4.36
N ALA A 27 13.23 -17.30 -4.34
CA ALA A 27 12.90 -18.36 -3.39
C ALA A 27 13.85 -19.55 -3.51
N ARG A 28 14.13 -20.00 -4.76
CA ARG A 28 15.11 -21.07 -5.00
C ARG A 28 16.51 -20.70 -4.53
N ARG A 29 16.93 -19.46 -4.80
CA ARG A 29 18.27 -18.98 -4.39
C ARG A 29 18.40 -18.82 -2.87
N SER A 30 17.32 -18.47 -2.17
CA SER A 30 17.31 -18.26 -0.72
C SER A 30 16.91 -19.52 0.07
N GLY A 31 16.64 -20.64 -0.61
CA GLY A 31 16.18 -21.87 0.06
C GLY A 31 14.78 -21.78 0.67
N VAL A 32 13.99 -20.77 0.28
CA VAL A 32 12.62 -20.56 0.79
C VAL A 32 11.66 -21.43 0.01
N THR A 33 10.89 -22.29 0.71
CA THR A 33 9.81 -23.06 0.11
C THR A 33 8.60 -22.15 -0.17
N LEU A 34 7.95 -22.32 -1.32
CA LEU A 34 6.74 -21.56 -1.68
C LEU A 34 5.45 -22.20 -1.15
N THR A 35 5.53 -23.41 -0.62
CA THR A 35 4.40 -24.08 0.05
C THR A 35 4.10 -23.41 1.40
N THR A 36 2.81 -23.26 1.72
CA THR A 36 2.34 -22.62 2.95
C THR A 36 1.27 -23.45 3.64
N GLN A 37 1.20 -23.38 4.95
CA GLN A 37 0.10 -23.91 5.76
C GLN A 37 -1.02 -22.87 5.96
N TYR A 38 -0.77 -21.59 5.60
CA TYR A 38 -1.67 -20.46 5.81
C TYR A 38 -2.31 -19.98 4.49
N SER A 39 -2.78 -20.93 3.67
CA SER A 39 -3.35 -20.62 2.34
C SER A 39 -4.53 -19.66 2.41
N ARG A 40 -5.35 -19.73 3.47
CA ARG A 40 -6.50 -18.85 3.69
C ARG A 40 -6.07 -17.39 3.88
N GLU A 41 -5.04 -17.17 4.71
CA GLU A 41 -4.48 -15.86 4.99
C GLU A 41 -3.85 -15.24 3.74
N HIS A 42 -3.13 -16.03 2.96
CA HIS A 42 -2.60 -15.60 1.65
C HIS A 42 -3.71 -15.29 0.65
N ALA A 43 -4.75 -16.12 0.57
CA ALA A 43 -5.91 -15.88 -0.29
C ALA A 43 -6.62 -14.58 0.09
N TRP A 44 -6.84 -14.36 1.41
CA TRP A 44 -7.44 -13.13 1.92
C TRP A 44 -6.57 -11.89 1.60
N ARG A 45 -5.24 -11.97 1.85
CA ARG A 45 -4.27 -10.92 1.49
C ARG A 45 -4.32 -10.58 0.00
N SER A 46 -4.35 -11.61 -0.85
CA SER A 46 -4.42 -11.44 -2.31
C SER A 46 -5.76 -10.84 -2.73
N PHE A 47 -6.86 -11.31 -2.17
CA PHE A 47 -8.21 -10.82 -2.48
C PHE A 47 -8.35 -9.32 -2.17
N VAL A 48 -8.04 -8.90 -0.93
CA VAL A 48 -8.14 -7.48 -0.56
C VAL A 48 -7.15 -6.60 -1.32
N GLY A 49 -5.94 -7.13 -1.60
CA GLY A 49 -4.93 -6.40 -2.37
C GLY A 49 -5.30 -6.24 -3.85
N VAL A 50 -5.91 -7.24 -4.44
CA VAL A 50 -6.40 -7.18 -5.83
C VAL A 50 -7.59 -6.22 -5.95
N ILE A 51 -8.54 -6.25 -5.02
CA ILE A 51 -9.64 -5.28 -4.98
C ILE A 51 -9.10 -3.86 -4.87
N SER A 52 -8.17 -3.63 -3.94
CA SER A 52 -7.51 -2.34 -3.79
C SER A 52 -6.89 -1.85 -5.10
N MET A 53 -6.15 -2.72 -5.76
CA MET A 53 -5.48 -2.41 -7.03
C MET A 53 -6.48 -2.12 -8.14
N GLY A 54 -7.53 -2.94 -8.28
CA GLY A 54 -8.61 -2.71 -9.24
C GLY A 54 -9.34 -1.39 -9.02
N ALA A 55 -9.67 -1.08 -7.76
CA ALA A 55 -10.29 0.18 -7.38
C ALA A 55 -9.40 1.40 -7.69
N TRP A 56 -8.09 1.27 -7.49
CA TRP A 56 -7.12 2.31 -7.83
C TRP A 56 -7.01 2.52 -9.35
N PHE A 57 -6.92 1.45 -10.15
CA PHE A 57 -6.92 1.56 -11.61
C PHE A 57 -8.23 2.15 -12.14
N TYR A 58 -9.35 1.78 -11.56
CA TYR A 58 -10.64 2.38 -11.91
C TYR A 58 -10.66 3.88 -11.60
N ALA A 59 -10.16 4.28 -10.43
CA ALA A 59 -10.04 5.69 -10.05
C ALA A 59 -9.13 6.47 -11.01
N ILE A 60 -7.97 5.92 -11.40
CA ILE A 60 -7.05 6.56 -12.38
C ILE A 60 -7.72 6.74 -13.74
N GLY A 61 -8.55 5.79 -14.17
CA GLY A 61 -9.24 5.87 -15.45
C GLY A 61 -10.35 6.92 -15.52
N HIS A 62 -10.84 7.41 -14.36
CA HIS A 62 -12.00 8.31 -14.30
C HIS A 62 -11.72 9.62 -13.55
N LEU A 63 -10.63 9.72 -12.81
CA LEU A 63 -10.26 10.89 -12.03
C LEU A 63 -8.90 11.43 -12.48
N PRO A 64 -8.63 12.72 -12.27
CA PRO A 64 -7.28 13.25 -12.41
C PRO A 64 -6.29 12.44 -11.58
N LEU A 65 -5.14 12.11 -12.15
CA LEU A 65 -4.13 11.23 -11.53
C LEU A 65 -3.75 11.68 -10.11
N ALA A 66 -3.63 12.98 -9.88
CA ALA A 66 -3.35 13.55 -8.56
C ALA A 66 -4.45 13.20 -7.54
N THR A 67 -5.73 13.30 -7.94
CA THR A 67 -6.87 12.97 -7.09
C THR A 67 -6.90 11.48 -6.78
N ALA A 68 -6.77 10.61 -7.80
CA ALA A 68 -6.74 9.15 -7.63
C ALA A 68 -5.58 8.72 -6.70
N THR A 69 -4.39 9.28 -6.90
CA THR A 69 -3.20 8.99 -6.07
C THR A 69 -3.38 9.47 -4.63
N THR A 70 -4.01 10.62 -4.42
CA THR A 70 -4.35 11.13 -3.08
C THR A 70 -5.29 10.18 -2.35
N LEU A 71 -6.35 9.73 -3.02
CA LEU A 71 -7.32 8.79 -2.43
C LEU A 71 -6.66 7.44 -2.06
N ASN A 72 -5.79 6.91 -2.92
CA ASN A 72 -5.01 5.71 -2.60
C ASN A 72 -4.05 5.92 -1.42
N SER A 73 -3.47 7.11 -1.29
CA SER A 73 -2.56 7.48 -0.18
C SER A 73 -3.29 7.57 1.17
N MET A 74 -4.62 7.63 1.18
CA MET A 74 -5.43 7.52 2.41
C MET A 74 -5.28 6.13 3.09
N SER A 75 -4.63 5.16 2.45
CA SER A 75 -4.34 3.85 3.08
C SER A 75 -3.63 3.99 4.43
N SER A 76 -2.70 4.96 4.58
CA SER A 76 -2.02 5.23 5.85
C SER A 76 -2.97 5.80 6.92
N ILE A 77 -3.93 6.65 6.52
CA ILE A 77 -4.99 7.18 7.40
C ILE A 77 -5.92 6.03 7.83
N TRP A 78 -6.38 5.20 6.88
CA TRP A 78 -7.21 4.04 7.19
C TRP A 78 -6.51 3.06 8.14
N MET A 79 -5.20 2.87 7.96
CA MET A 79 -4.42 2.04 8.88
C MET A 79 -4.43 2.62 10.30
N ALA A 80 -4.25 3.93 10.45
CA ALA A 80 -4.38 4.58 11.76
C ALA A 80 -5.79 4.38 12.34
N VAL A 81 -6.83 4.57 11.55
CA VAL A 81 -8.23 4.33 11.97
C VAL A 81 -8.43 2.89 12.44
N PHE A 82 -7.98 1.89 11.69
CA PHE A 82 -8.12 0.47 12.08
C PHE A 82 -7.36 0.15 13.36
N LEU A 83 -6.15 0.68 13.53
CA LEU A 83 -5.37 0.46 14.75
C LEU A 83 -6.00 1.14 15.97
N ILE A 84 -6.62 2.33 15.79
CA ILE A 84 -7.40 3.00 16.82
C ILE A 84 -8.62 2.14 17.18
N ALA A 85 -9.42 1.74 16.19
CA ALA A 85 -10.61 0.94 16.40
C ALA A 85 -10.28 -0.39 17.11
N GLN A 86 -9.21 -1.09 16.65
CA GLN A 86 -8.73 -2.31 17.30
C GLN A 86 -8.28 -2.05 18.76
N GLY A 87 -7.61 -0.92 19.02
CA GLY A 87 -7.19 -0.53 20.36
C GLY A 87 -8.38 -0.26 21.29
N LEU A 88 -9.39 0.47 20.81
CA LEU A 88 -10.60 0.77 21.55
C LEU A 88 -11.42 -0.50 21.83
N TRP A 89 -11.58 -1.37 20.83
CA TRP A 89 -12.28 -2.64 20.99
C TRP A 89 -11.60 -3.53 22.02
N MET A 90 -10.28 -3.66 21.96
CA MET A 90 -9.51 -4.44 22.93
C MET A 90 -9.67 -3.88 24.34
N ARG A 91 -9.60 -2.55 24.53
CA ARG A 91 -9.85 -1.89 25.83
C ARG A 91 -11.25 -2.16 26.34
N HIS A 92 -12.26 -2.11 25.48
CA HIS A 92 -13.65 -2.39 25.86
C HIS A 92 -13.83 -3.84 26.31
N THR A 93 -13.25 -4.79 25.56
CA THR A 93 -13.30 -6.23 25.89
C THR A 93 -12.58 -6.54 27.20
N LEU A 94 -11.35 -6.01 27.36
CA LEU A 94 -10.60 -6.18 28.61
C LEU A 94 -11.32 -5.55 29.80
N ARG A 95 -11.92 -4.34 29.63
CA ARG A 95 -12.69 -3.69 30.70
C ARG A 95 -13.89 -4.52 31.15
N LYS A 96 -14.55 -5.25 30.25
CA LYS A 96 -15.64 -6.17 30.59
C LYS A 96 -15.13 -7.43 31.29
N SER A 97 -13.98 -7.99 30.83
CA SER A 97 -13.44 -9.23 31.36
C SER A 97 -12.77 -9.06 32.73
N TYR A 98 -12.16 -7.91 33.00
CA TYR A 98 -11.40 -7.60 34.23
C TYR A 98 -12.10 -6.54 35.11
N ALA A 99 -13.43 -6.50 35.10
CA ALA A 99 -14.18 -5.58 35.98
C ALA A 99 -13.90 -5.80 37.48
N ALA A 100 -13.30 -6.96 37.84
CA ALA A 100 -12.99 -7.38 39.20
C ALA A 100 -11.57 -7.07 39.70
N GLU A 101 -10.61 -6.71 38.81
CA GLU A 101 -9.20 -6.52 39.23
C GLU A 101 -8.65 -5.14 38.82
N PRO A 102 -8.43 -4.22 39.81
CA PRO A 102 -7.94 -2.86 39.53
C PRO A 102 -6.49 -2.79 38.99
N GLU A 103 -5.64 -3.78 39.29
CA GLU A 103 -4.22 -3.77 38.89
C GLU A 103 -4.02 -3.99 37.38
N THR A 104 -4.87 -4.75 36.75
CA THR A 104 -4.78 -5.06 35.30
C THR A 104 -5.12 -3.83 34.44
N ARG A 105 -5.80 -2.84 34.99
CA ARG A 105 -6.12 -1.57 34.33
C ARG A 105 -4.84 -0.74 33.99
N ARG A 106 -3.74 -0.92 34.75
CA ARG A 106 -2.47 -0.21 34.53
C ARG A 106 -1.63 -0.78 33.39
N ALA A 107 -1.93 -1.99 32.94
CA ALA A 107 -1.14 -2.72 31.92
C ALA A 107 -1.49 -2.37 30.46
N ILE A 108 -2.51 -1.55 30.19
CA ILE A 108 -2.87 -1.19 28.82
C ILE A 108 -2.04 0.04 28.40
N PRO A 109 -1.08 -0.13 27.44
CA PRO A 109 -0.25 0.98 27.04
C PRO A 109 -1.09 2.11 26.43
N PRO A 110 -0.71 3.38 26.64
CA PRO A 110 -1.44 4.51 26.05
C PRO A 110 -1.41 4.41 24.53
N PHE A 111 -2.46 4.88 23.89
CA PHE A 111 -2.52 4.90 22.43
C PHE A 111 -1.54 5.97 21.89
N PRO A 112 -0.76 5.68 20.84
CA PRO A 112 0.29 6.58 20.34
C PRO A 112 -0.29 7.75 19.51
N TRP A 113 -1.04 8.65 20.13
CA TRP A 113 -1.67 9.80 19.45
C TRP A 113 -0.65 10.69 18.72
N GLY A 114 0.57 10.82 19.27
CA GLY A 114 1.63 11.56 18.60
C GLY A 114 2.00 10.98 17.23
N LEU A 115 1.96 9.63 17.08
CA LEU A 115 2.20 8.99 15.78
C LEU A 115 1.01 9.15 14.82
N VAL A 116 -0.21 9.13 15.34
CA VAL A 116 -1.39 9.44 14.50
C VAL A 116 -1.28 10.85 13.95
N SER A 117 -0.89 11.83 14.76
CA SER A 117 -0.73 13.20 14.29
C SER A 117 0.35 13.34 13.21
N THR A 118 1.44 12.54 13.26
CA THR A 118 2.45 12.53 12.17
C THR A 118 1.89 11.93 10.88
N VAL A 119 1.05 10.89 10.95
CA VAL A 119 0.37 10.33 9.76
C VAL A 119 -0.55 11.38 9.13
N VAL A 120 -1.33 12.09 9.94
CA VAL A 120 -2.19 13.17 9.45
C VAL A 120 -1.37 14.31 8.84
N ALA A 121 -0.29 14.73 9.50
CA ALA A 121 0.59 15.77 8.98
C ALA A 121 1.25 15.36 7.65
N GLY A 122 1.73 14.11 7.56
CA GLY A 122 2.27 13.56 6.31
C GLY A 122 1.23 13.56 5.19
N PHE A 123 -0.02 13.22 5.49
CA PHE A 123 -1.11 13.26 4.52
C PHE A 123 -1.44 14.70 4.07
N VAL A 124 -1.40 15.69 4.95
CA VAL A 124 -1.50 17.11 4.56
C VAL A 124 -0.37 17.46 3.58
N GLY A 125 0.85 17.00 3.82
CA GLY A 125 1.96 17.14 2.88
C GLY A 125 1.65 16.52 1.50
N VAL A 126 1.03 15.35 1.46
CA VAL A 126 0.57 14.69 0.22
C VAL A 126 -0.42 15.59 -0.55
N LEU A 127 -1.39 16.17 0.16
CA LEU A 127 -2.36 17.09 -0.44
C LEU A 127 -1.68 18.31 -1.07
N LEU A 128 -0.65 18.85 -0.41
CA LEU A 128 0.09 20.01 -0.93
C LEU A 128 0.94 19.67 -2.16
N VAL A 129 1.50 18.46 -2.23
CA VAL A 129 2.29 17.98 -3.40
C VAL A 129 1.36 17.71 -4.58
N LEU A 130 0.35 16.87 -4.36
CA LEU A 130 -0.51 16.37 -5.44
C LEU A 130 -1.58 17.37 -5.88
N ARG A 131 -2.00 18.28 -4.98
CA ARG A 131 -3.02 19.32 -5.25
C ARG A 131 -4.25 18.73 -5.96
N PRO A 132 -4.94 17.76 -5.33
CA PRO A 132 -6.07 17.10 -5.95
C PRO A 132 -7.16 18.12 -6.29
N THR A 133 -7.74 18.02 -7.48
CA THR A 133 -8.90 18.80 -7.88
C THR A 133 -10.18 18.10 -7.43
N SER A 134 -11.25 18.87 -7.24
CA SER A 134 -12.57 18.31 -6.96
C SER A 134 -13.02 17.43 -8.13
N ALA A 135 -13.46 16.21 -7.84
CA ALA A 135 -14.07 15.37 -8.85
C ALA A 135 -15.43 15.96 -9.26
N PRO A 136 -15.76 15.99 -10.56
CA PRO A 136 -17.10 16.34 -11.02
C PRO A 136 -18.16 15.47 -10.33
N ALA A 137 -19.37 16.00 -10.15
CA ALA A 137 -20.46 15.27 -9.51
C ALA A 137 -20.80 13.93 -10.22
N SER A 138 -20.49 13.83 -11.52
CA SER A 138 -20.62 12.58 -12.30
C SER A 138 -19.62 11.49 -11.95
N GLU A 139 -18.53 11.81 -11.25
CA GLU A 139 -17.39 10.90 -10.96
C GLU A 139 -17.34 10.44 -9.52
N TRP A 140 -18.39 10.65 -8.73
CA TRP A 140 -18.45 10.27 -7.32
C TRP A 140 -18.21 8.77 -7.09
N VAL A 141 -18.63 7.91 -8.04
CA VAL A 141 -18.40 6.45 -7.97
C VAL A 141 -16.90 6.14 -8.04
N ALA A 142 -16.17 6.83 -8.92
CA ALA A 142 -14.74 6.66 -9.03
C ALA A 142 -14.00 7.20 -7.78
N ALA A 143 -14.48 8.31 -7.23
CA ALA A 143 -13.93 8.87 -5.98
C ALA A 143 -14.16 7.93 -4.79
N LEU A 144 -15.35 7.35 -4.64
CA LEU A 144 -15.63 6.33 -3.64
C LEU A 144 -14.78 5.06 -3.91
N GLY A 145 -14.65 4.64 -5.16
CA GLY A 145 -13.77 3.54 -5.54
C GLY A 145 -12.34 3.76 -5.08
N GLY A 146 -11.76 4.93 -5.34
CA GLY A 146 -10.42 5.29 -4.88
C GLY A 146 -10.28 5.33 -3.35
N LEU A 147 -11.29 5.87 -2.65
CA LEU A 147 -11.33 5.92 -1.19
C LEU A 147 -11.37 4.51 -0.56
N PHE A 148 -12.26 3.64 -1.07
CA PHE A 148 -12.33 2.25 -0.62
C PHE A 148 -11.11 1.45 -1.06
N GLY A 149 -10.53 1.75 -2.22
CA GLY A 149 -9.26 1.21 -2.67
C GLY A 149 -8.15 1.42 -1.65
N GLY A 150 -8.01 2.65 -1.12
CA GLY A 150 -7.09 2.95 -0.02
C GLY A 150 -7.41 2.19 1.27
N MET A 151 -8.69 1.99 1.60
CA MET A 151 -9.11 1.17 2.75
C MET A 151 -8.70 -0.30 2.59
N PHE A 152 -8.96 -0.90 1.43
CA PHE A 152 -8.53 -2.27 1.13
C PHE A 152 -7.00 -2.41 1.10
N ALA A 153 -6.27 -1.38 0.64
CA ALA A 153 -4.81 -1.36 0.75
C ALA A 153 -4.35 -1.43 2.20
N ALA A 154 -4.94 -0.64 3.10
CA ALA A 154 -4.63 -0.69 4.53
C ALA A 154 -4.90 -2.08 5.12
N MET A 155 -6.02 -2.71 4.78
CA MET A 155 -6.33 -4.08 5.21
C MET A 155 -5.28 -5.07 4.69
N ALA A 156 -4.85 -4.94 3.43
CA ALA A 156 -3.82 -5.77 2.84
C ALA A 156 -2.47 -5.63 3.56
N TYR A 157 -2.07 -4.42 3.95
CA TYR A 157 -0.83 -4.18 4.71
C TYR A 157 -0.93 -4.71 6.14
N MET A 158 -2.07 -4.58 6.80
CA MET A 158 -2.29 -5.21 8.11
C MET A 158 -2.20 -6.74 8.01
N GLN A 159 -2.68 -7.34 6.93
CA GLN A 159 -2.56 -8.78 6.70
C GLN A 159 -1.10 -9.22 6.49
N VAL A 160 -0.25 -8.37 5.89
CA VAL A 160 1.20 -8.62 5.82
C VAL A 160 1.79 -8.76 7.22
N THR A 161 1.45 -7.87 8.16
CA THR A 161 1.94 -7.98 9.55
C THR A 161 1.44 -9.25 10.24
N THR A 162 0.23 -9.71 9.92
CA THR A 162 -0.33 -10.97 10.45
C THR A 162 0.43 -12.17 9.90
N LEU A 163 0.64 -12.26 8.59
CA LEU A 163 1.40 -13.33 7.95
C LEU A 163 2.85 -13.40 8.46
N SER A 164 3.48 -12.24 8.66
CA SER A 164 4.82 -12.19 9.24
C SER A 164 4.88 -12.74 10.67
N ARG A 165 3.87 -12.47 11.50
CA ARG A 165 3.78 -13.03 12.86
C ARG A 165 3.57 -14.56 12.86
N LEU A 166 3.01 -15.11 11.78
CA LEU A 166 2.87 -16.54 11.55
C LEU A 166 4.16 -17.19 11.02
N GLY A 167 5.23 -16.38 10.82
CA GLY A 167 6.52 -16.86 10.32
C GLY A 167 6.60 -17.00 8.80
N GLU A 168 5.63 -16.43 8.07
CA GLU A 168 5.66 -16.46 6.61
C GLU A 168 6.75 -15.52 6.06
N PRO A 169 7.69 -16.02 5.23
CA PRO A 169 8.73 -15.18 4.64
C PRO A 169 8.14 -14.22 3.61
N GLU A 170 8.71 -13.03 3.49
CA GLU A 170 8.23 -11.95 2.63
C GLU A 170 8.13 -12.38 1.16
N THR A 171 9.11 -13.16 0.69
CA THR A 171 9.12 -13.71 -0.68
C THR A 171 7.87 -14.52 -0.97
N ARG A 172 7.43 -15.35 -0.01
CA ARG A 172 6.22 -16.17 -0.14
C ARG A 172 4.97 -15.30 -0.13
N VAL A 173 4.88 -14.32 0.78
CA VAL A 173 3.74 -13.39 0.86
C VAL A 173 3.55 -12.65 -0.47
N VAL A 174 4.64 -12.13 -1.05
CA VAL A 174 4.58 -11.41 -2.33
C VAL A 174 4.32 -12.36 -3.50
N PHE A 175 4.83 -13.59 -3.45
CA PHE A 175 4.56 -14.60 -4.48
C PHE A 175 3.06 -14.89 -4.60
N TYR A 176 2.37 -15.20 -3.51
CA TYR A 176 0.92 -15.46 -3.54
C TYR A 176 0.11 -14.23 -3.98
N PHE A 177 0.55 -13.03 -3.62
CA PHE A 177 -0.07 -11.81 -4.13
C PHE A 177 0.14 -11.63 -5.64
N SER A 178 1.32 -11.99 -6.16
CA SER A 178 1.60 -11.95 -7.60
C SER A 178 0.74 -12.96 -8.37
N VAL A 179 0.54 -14.16 -7.80
CA VAL A 179 -0.41 -15.16 -8.32
C VAL A 179 -1.83 -14.57 -8.38
N GLY A 180 -2.31 -14.01 -7.25
CA GLY A 180 -3.63 -13.38 -7.20
C GLY A 180 -3.78 -12.24 -8.21
N SER A 181 -2.75 -11.42 -8.40
CA SER A 181 -2.74 -10.33 -9.38
C SER A 181 -2.79 -10.86 -10.82
N ALA A 182 -2.00 -11.91 -11.14
CA ALA A 182 -2.02 -12.53 -12.46
C ALA A 182 -3.39 -13.17 -12.75
N VAL A 183 -3.97 -13.89 -11.79
CA VAL A 183 -5.29 -14.48 -11.95
C VAL A 183 -6.35 -13.41 -12.20
N ALA A 184 -6.36 -12.36 -11.37
CA ALA A 184 -7.33 -11.26 -11.51
C ALA A 184 -7.16 -10.49 -12.84
N GLY A 185 -5.90 -10.16 -13.20
CA GLY A 185 -5.59 -9.54 -14.49
C GLY A 185 -6.04 -10.40 -15.65
N GLY A 186 -5.75 -11.72 -15.61
CA GLY A 186 -6.19 -12.68 -16.63
C GLY A 186 -7.72 -12.77 -16.76
N ILE A 187 -8.43 -12.84 -15.63
CA ILE A 187 -9.91 -12.82 -15.64
C ILE A 187 -10.42 -11.51 -16.24
N THR A 188 -9.85 -10.37 -15.85
CA THR A 188 -10.28 -9.07 -16.37
C THR A 188 -10.02 -8.96 -17.87
N MET A 189 -8.92 -9.51 -18.39
CA MET A 189 -8.61 -9.54 -19.82
C MET A 189 -9.66 -10.30 -20.66
N LEU A 190 -10.36 -11.28 -20.07
CA LEU A 190 -11.47 -11.96 -20.76
C LEU A 190 -12.62 -11.00 -21.09
N PHE A 191 -12.77 -9.92 -20.33
CA PHE A 191 -13.81 -8.91 -20.52
C PHE A 191 -13.31 -7.67 -21.26
N THR A 192 -12.06 -7.27 -21.06
CA THR A 192 -11.48 -6.06 -21.67
C THR A 192 -10.83 -6.33 -23.03
N GLY A 193 -10.64 -7.62 -23.38
CA GLY A 193 -9.90 -8.03 -24.57
C GLY A 193 -8.39 -7.92 -24.40
N ILE A 194 -7.67 -8.28 -25.45
CA ILE A 194 -6.21 -8.28 -25.52
C ILE A 194 -5.80 -7.28 -26.61
N SER A 195 -4.87 -6.39 -26.29
CA SER A 195 -4.32 -5.43 -27.23
C SER A 195 -3.46 -6.12 -28.32
N PRO A 196 -3.38 -5.58 -29.54
CA PRO A 196 -2.47 -6.09 -30.56
C PRO A 196 -1.04 -6.11 -30.02
N PHE A 197 -0.27 -7.15 -30.34
CA PHE A 197 1.10 -7.30 -29.83
C PHE A 197 1.99 -6.15 -30.36
N PRO A 198 2.56 -5.30 -29.49
CA PRO A 198 3.26 -4.09 -29.90
C PRO A 198 4.74 -4.31 -30.27
N GLY A 199 5.17 -5.57 -30.47
CA GLY A 199 6.56 -5.88 -30.81
C GLY A 199 7.52 -5.58 -29.67
N TRP A 200 8.57 -4.81 -29.96
CA TRP A 200 9.65 -4.49 -28.96
C TRP A 200 9.17 -3.70 -27.74
N SER A 201 8.08 -2.95 -27.85
CA SER A 201 7.49 -2.22 -26.70
C SER A 201 7.05 -3.15 -25.58
N ALA A 202 6.76 -4.42 -25.87
CA ALA A 202 6.44 -5.44 -24.86
C ALA A 202 7.56 -5.63 -23.82
N LEU A 203 8.81 -5.32 -24.17
CA LEU A 203 9.92 -5.40 -23.23
C LEU A 203 9.80 -4.47 -22.02
N TRP A 204 9.01 -3.37 -22.12
CA TRP A 204 8.72 -2.51 -20.98
C TRP A 204 7.96 -3.20 -19.85
N LEU A 205 7.28 -4.29 -20.13
CA LEU A 205 6.59 -5.09 -19.10
C LEU A 205 7.57 -5.77 -18.14
N VAL A 206 8.78 -6.07 -18.58
CA VAL A 206 9.82 -6.71 -17.75
C VAL A 206 10.28 -5.77 -16.61
N PRO A 207 10.78 -4.54 -16.88
CA PRO A 207 11.16 -3.63 -15.81
C PRO A 207 9.96 -3.25 -14.92
N VAL A 208 8.75 -3.11 -15.47
CA VAL A 208 7.54 -2.87 -14.67
C VAL A 208 7.29 -4.00 -13.68
N GLY A 209 7.37 -5.26 -14.11
CA GLY A 209 7.17 -6.42 -13.24
C GLY A 209 8.29 -6.59 -12.21
N VAL A 210 9.55 -6.40 -12.62
CA VAL A 210 10.70 -6.50 -11.71
C VAL A 210 10.65 -5.41 -10.64
N LEU A 211 10.46 -4.15 -11.02
CA LEU A 211 10.36 -3.03 -10.07
C LEU A 211 9.17 -3.19 -9.14
N ALA A 212 8.03 -3.67 -9.65
CA ALA A 212 6.86 -3.95 -8.83
C ALA A 212 7.14 -5.06 -7.79
N ALA A 213 7.82 -6.14 -8.19
CA ALA A 213 8.19 -7.21 -7.27
C ALA A 213 9.15 -6.74 -6.19
N VAL A 214 10.21 -6.00 -6.57
CA VAL A 214 11.18 -5.44 -5.61
C VAL A 214 10.48 -4.50 -4.64
N ALA A 215 9.66 -3.57 -5.13
CA ALA A 215 8.92 -2.63 -4.30
C ALA A 215 7.98 -3.37 -3.32
N GLN A 216 7.26 -4.40 -3.79
CA GLN A 216 6.38 -5.21 -2.94
C GLN A 216 7.15 -6.00 -1.88
N VAL A 217 8.31 -6.57 -2.21
CA VAL A 217 9.17 -7.27 -1.23
C VAL A 217 9.69 -6.29 -0.18
N CYS A 218 10.21 -5.11 -0.59
CA CYS A 218 10.68 -4.08 0.33
C CYS A 218 9.56 -3.60 1.27
N MET A 219 8.37 -3.34 0.73
CA MET A 219 7.23 -2.89 1.51
C MET A 219 6.74 -4.00 2.46
N THR A 220 6.64 -5.25 1.98
CA THR A 220 6.28 -6.40 2.80
C THR A 220 7.27 -6.57 3.95
N LYS A 221 8.58 -6.45 3.67
CA LYS A 221 9.65 -6.51 4.68
C LYS A 221 9.54 -5.38 5.70
N ALA A 222 9.23 -4.16 5.26
CA ALA A 222 9.03 -3.02 6.16
C ALA A 222 7.86 -3.26 7.13
N TYR A 223 6.71 -3.72 6.64
CA TYR A 223 5.56 -4.06 7.49
C TYR A 223 5.80 -5.32 8.34
N ALA A 224 6.51 -6.32 7.82
CA ALA A 224 6.89 -7.52 8.56
C ALA A 224 7.77 -7.18 9.77
N SER A 225 8.74 -6.28 9.59
CA SER A 225 9.64 -5.84 10.65
C SER A 225 8.98 -4.91 11.68
N ALA A 226 7.75 -4.46 11.43
CA ALA A 226 7.10 -3.48 12.30
C ALA A 226 6.79 -4.00 13.70
N GLY A 227 6.59 -5.30 13.92
CA GLY A 227 6.46 -5.95 15.23
C GLY A 227 5.39 -5.39 16.20
N SER A 228 5.15 -4.08 16.21
CA SER A 228 4.20 -3.38 17.10
C SER A 228 3.27 -2.45 16.32
N LYS A 229 2.15 -2.05 16.94
CA LYS A 229 1.22 -1.05 16.37
C LYS A 229 1.90 0.30 16.12
N THR A 230 2.76 0.72 17.01
CA THR A 230 3.59 1.93 16.91
C THR A 230 4.47 1.89 15.67
N ASN A 231 5.20 0.81 15.47
CA ASN A 231 6.07 0.64 14.31
C ASN A 231 5.28 0.56 13.00
N THR A 232 4.11 -0.06 13.01
CA THR A 232 3.22 -0.11 11.84
C THR A 232 2.78 1.28 11.39
N LEU A 233 2.47 2.19 12.34
CA LEU A 233 2.14 3.58 12.02
C LEU A 233 3.36 4.36 11.47
N VAL A 234 4.56 4.07 11.95
CA VAL A 234 5.79 4.67 11.39
C VAL A 234 5.98 4.24 9.93
N VAL A 235 5.84 2.94 9.64
CA VAL A 235 5.94 2.42 8.26
C VAL A 235 4.86 3.04 7.37
N ALA A 236 3.62 3.16 7.88
CA ALA A 236 2.52 3.79 7.15
C ALA A 236 2.79 5.27 6.83
N ASN A 237 3.40 6.02 7.76
CA ASN A 237 3.81 7.40 7.50
C ASN A 237 4.94 7.47 6.46
N LEU A 238 5.97 6.63 6.61
CA LEU A 238 7.12 6.59 5.68
C LEU A 238 6.70 6.21 4.24
N GLN A 239 5.54 5.56 4.06
CA GLN A 239 5.01 5.25 2.74
C GLN A 239 4.75 6.51 1.89
N TYR A 240 4.47 7.65 2.53
CA TYR A 240 4.31 8.92 1.83
C TYR A 240 5.60 9.41 1.14
N SER A 241 6.79 8.91 1.54
CA SER A 241 8.04 9.21 0.86
C SER A 241 8.03 8.82 -0.62
N GLY A 242 7.22 7.83 -1.01
CA GLY A 242 7.02 7.45 -2.40
C GLY A 242 6.52 8.60 -3.27
N ILE A 243 5.69 9.49 -2.71
CA ILE A 243 5.19 10.69 -3.41
C ILE A 243 6.30 11.71 -3.60
N VAL A 244 7.18 11.86 -2.60
CA VAL A 244 8.35 12.74 -2.70
C VAL A 244 9.27 12.26 -3.83
N PHE A 245 9.60 10.95 -3.85
CA PHE A 245 10.42 10.37 -4.92
C PHE A 245 9.75 10.50 -6.30
N ALA A 246 8.43 10.27 -6.39
CA ALA A 246 7.69 10.43 -7.64
C ALA A 246 7.76 11.88 -8.14
N ALA A 247 7.57 12.87 -7.27
CA ALA A 247 7.64 14.29 -7.62
C ALA A 247 9.06 14.70 -8.07
N LEU A 248 10.11 14.23 -7.38
CA LEU A 248 11.49 14.49 -7.78
C LEU A 248 11.86 13.81 -9.10
N LEU A 249 11.40 12.58 -9.33
CA LEU A 249 11.61 11.89 -10.61
C LEU A 249 10.86 12.59 -11.75
N SER A 250 9.65 13.10 -11.49
CA SER A 250 8.89 13.87 -12.49
C SER A 250 9.63 15.15 -12.90
N LEU A 251 10.21 15.85 -11.94
CA LEU A 251 11.06 17.03 -12.20
C LEU A 251 12.26 16.66 -13.09
N VAL A 252 12.96 15.56 -12.79
CA VAL A 252 14.20 15.17 -13.49
C VAL A 252 13.94 14.55 -14.85
N LEU A 253 12.94 13.66 -14.97
CA LEU A 253 12.68 12.88 -16.18
C LEU A 253 11.77 13.61 -17.19
N PHE A 254 10.83 14.42 -16.69
CA PHE A 254 9.83 15.08 -17.53
C PHE A 254 9.95 16.60 -17.54
N GLY A 255 10.87 17.18 -16.74
CA GLY A 255 11.05 18.63 -16.65
C GLY A 255 9.87 19.36 -16.01
N GLU A 256 9.01 18.65 -15.30
CA GLU A 256 7.85 19.24 -14.64
C GLU A 256 8.29 20.14 -13.47
N SER A 257 7.80 21.38 -13.43
CA SER A 257 8.12 22.29 -12.33
C SER A 257 7.30 21.99 -11.08
N ILE A 258 7.96 21.88 -9.93
CA ILE A 258 7.30 21.75 -8.64
C ILE A 258 7.04 23.17 -8.10
N PRO A 259 5.77 23.60 -7.94
CA PRO A 259 5.46 24.92 -7.38
C PRO A 259 5.84 24.99 -5.89
N LEU A 260 5.99 26.22 -5.37
CA LEU A 260 6.40 26.45 -3.97
C LEU A 260 5.56 25.68 -2.95
N ILE A 261 4.25 25.60 -3.16
CA ILE A 261 3.34 24.85 -2.28
C ILE A 261 3.65 23.33 -2.30
N GLY A 262 4.09 22.78 -3.44
CA GLY A 262 4.54 21.40 -3.55
C GLY A 262 5.84 21.17 -2.77
N TRP A 263 6.79 22.09 -2.79
CA TRP A 263 8.00 22.04 -1.98
C TRP A 263 7.69 22.07 -0.48
N LEU A 264 6.72 22.91 -0.04
CA LEU A 264 6.25 22.88 1.35
C LEU A 264 5.65 21.52 1.73
N GLY A 265 4.91 20.91 0.80
CA GLY A 265 4.37 19.54 0.99
C GLY A 265 5.49 18.50 1.15
N ILE A 266 6.53 18.55 0.33
CA ILE A 266 7.71 17.66 0.45
C ILE A 266 8.37 17.82 1.82
N VAL A 267 8.63 19.05 2.25
CA VAL A 267 9.20 19.32 3.58
C VAL A 267 8.32 18.75 4.69
N LEU A 268 7.00 18.91 4.59
CA LEU A 268 6.06 18.40 5.59
C LEU A 268 6.05 16.86 5.64
N ILE A 269 6.10 16.16 4.48
CA ILE A 269 6.23 14.71 4.42
C ILE A 269 7.51 14.24 5.11
N VAL A 270 8.65 14.84 4.77
CA VAL A 270 9.95 14.47 5.34
C VAL A 270 9.99 14.75 6.84
N ALA A 271 9.51 15.92 7.28
CA ALA A 271 9.45 16.29 8.68
C ALA A 271 8.53 15.35 9.49
N SER A 272 7.37 14.99 8.94
CA SER A 272 6.44 14.04 9.59
C SER A 272 7.04 12.64 9.73
N GLY A 273 7.77 12.16 8.72
CA GLY A 273 8.48 10.89 8.76
C GLY A 273 9.61 10.87 9.79
N ALA A 274 10.40 11.96 9.86
CA ALA A 274 11.44 12.12 10.86
C ALA A 274 10.85 12.19 12.28
N ALA A 275 9.77 12.95 12.48
CA ALA A 275 9.07 13.05 13.76
C ALA A 275 8.48 11.69 14.20
N ALA A 276 7.88 10.93 13.27
CA ALA A 276 7.37 9.59 13.55
C ALA A 276 8.50 8.64 14.04
N THR A 277 9.65 8.71 13.38
CA THR A 277 10.82 7.89 13.75
C THR A 277 11.38 8.31 15.12
N ALA A 278 11.45 9.62 15.41
CA ALA A 278 11.88 10.14 16.70
C ALA A 278 10.92 9.79 17.85
N LEU A 279 9.61 9.84 17.61
CA LEU A 279 8.60 9.44 18.60
C LEU A 279 8.66 7.95 18.91
N ARG A 280 9.00 7.10 17.92
CA ARG A 280 9.21 5.67 18.11
C ARG A 280 10.35 5.39 19.10
N SER A 281 11.45 6.13 19.00
CA SER A 281 12.64 5.90 19.83
C SER A 281 12.46 6.29 21.31
N ARG A 282 11.39 7.04 21.62
CA ARG A 282 11.08 7.52 22.98
C ARG A 282 10.02 6.68 23.70
N GLY A 283 9.38 5.73 23.05
CA GLY A 283 8.34 4.84 23.57
C GLY A 283 8.71 3.36 23.48
#